data_f8b1b1451ab0cfcbe1264f82c1f5517b
#
_entry.id   f8b1b1451ab0cfcbe1264f82c1f5517b
#
_cell.length_a   1.000
_cell.length_b   1.000
_cell.length_c   1.000
_cell.angle_alpha   90.00
_cell.angle_beta   90.00
_cell.angle_gamma   90.00
#
_symmetry.space_group_name_H-M   'P 1'
#
loop_
_entity.id
_entity.type
_entity.pdbx_description
1 polymer ?
#
loop_
_entity_poly.entity_id
_entity_poly.type
_entity_poly.pdbx_seq_one_letter_code
_entity_poly.pdbx_strand_id
1 'polypeptide(L)'
;VPLRLSVLDQCPIPEGSSLGDALRNTLDLARLTDDLGFTRYWLAEHHGAASLACASPEVMIGPVAGATKRIRVGSGGVMLPHYSALKVAESFSMLSGLYPGRIDLGIGRAAGTSPRISKALQRDPAHPPPNDFPEQLAGLMAYLANQHPLLPDHFDSPAIWLLG
;
A
#
# COMPACT_ATOMS: atom_id res chain seq x y z
N VAL A 1 -12.03 -25.53 9.33
CA VAL A 1 -11.80 -24.49 8.30
C VAL A 1 -10.31 -24.44 8.07
N PRO A 2 -9.80 -24.57 6.82
CA PRO A 2 -8.38 -24.48 6.57
C PRO A 2 -7.84 -23.10 6.98
N LEU A 3 -6.64 -23.08 7.56
CA LEU A 3 -5.94 -21.86 7.95
C LEU A 3 -5.61 -21.03 6.70
N ARG A 4 -5.97 -19.76 6.71
CA ARG A 4 -5.61 -18.82 5.64
C ARG A 4 -4.35 -18.05 6.04
N LEU A 5 -3.29 -18.22 5.27
CA LEU A 5 -2.02 -17.54 5.49
C LEU A 5 -1.88 -16.35 4.56
N SER A 6 -1.21 -15.31 5.04
CA SER A 6 -0.81 -14.13 4.27
C SER A 6 0.64 -13.78 4.58
N VAL A 7 1.30 -13.11 3.65
CA VAL A 7 2.65 -12.57 3.83
C VAL A 7 2.55 -11.06 4.07
N LEU A 8 3.37 -10.54 4.97
CA LEU A 8 3.71 -9.12 5.06
C LEU A 8 5.19 -8.98 4.69
N ASP A 9 5.45 -8.41 3.53
CA ASP A 9 6.80 -8.15 3.04
C ASP A 9 7.18 -6.69 3.33
N GLN A 10 8.28 -6.53 4.04
CA GLN A 10 8.91 -5.24 4.32
C GLN A 10 9.96 -4.87 3.26
N CYS A 11 10.19 -5.71 2.28
CA CYS A 11 11.22 -5.57 1.23
C CYS A 11 12.61 -5.30 1.81
N PRO A 12 13.16 -6.20 2.67
CA PRO A 12 14.45 -5.97 3.30
C PRO A 12 15.57 -5.97 2.26
N ILE A 13 16.55 -5.07 2.47
CA ILE A 13 17.80 -5.05 1.69
C ILE A 13 18.86 -5.83 2.48
N PRO A 14 19.22 -7.06 2.07
CA PRO A 14 20.25 -7.85 2.72
C PRO A 14 21.62 -7.14 2.65
N GLU A 15 22.50 -7.40 3.59
CA GLU A 15 23.86 -6.88 3.57
C GLU A 15 24.58 -7.26 2.26
N GLY A 16 25.25 -6.30 1.65
CA GLY A 16 25.93 -6.48 0.36
C GLY A 16 25.01 -6.50 -0.87
N SER A 17 23.70 -6.35 -0.69
CA SER A 17 22.72 -6.30 -1.79
C SER A 17 22.33 -4.86 -2.15
N SER A 18 21.81 -4.68 -3.35
CA SER A 18 21.25 -3.41 -3.81
C SER A 18 19.74 -3.33 -3.53
N LEU A 19 19.17 -2.11 -3.61
CA LEU A 19 17.73 -1.87 -3.62
C LEU A 19 17.04 -2.68 -4.73
N GLY A 20 17.63 -2.73 -5.93
CA GLY A 20 17.08 -3.50 -7.04
C GLY A 20 17.05 -5.01 -6.78
N ASP A 21 18.04 -5.55 -6.05
CA ASP A 21 18.04 -6.96 -5.65
C ASP A 21 16.90 -7.25 -4.67
N ALA A 22 16.70 -6.38 -3.68
CA ALA A 22 15.60 -6.52 -2.71
C ALA A 22 14.23 -6.51 -3.40
N LEU A 23 14.01 -5.61 -4.36
CA LEU A 23 12.75 -5.58 -5.11
C LEU A 23 12.56 -6.82 -5.99
N ARG A 24 13.62 -7.39 -6.56
CA ARG A 24 13.54 -8.69 -7.27
C ARG A 24 13.23 -9.85 -6.32
N ASN A 25 13.83 -9.88 -5.14
CA ASN A 25 13.52 -10.87 -4.10
C ASN A 25 12.05 -10.81 -3.68
N THR A 26 11.46 -9.61 -3.59
CA THR A 26 10.01 -9.42 -3.36
C THR A 26 9.17 -10.11 -4.44
N LEU A 27 9.54 -9.97 -5.74
CA LEU A 27 8.82 -10.63 -6.82
C LEU A 27 8.96 -12.16 -6.76
N ASP A 28 10.13 -12.67 -6.40
CA ASP A 28 10.37 -14.10 -6.29
C ASP A 28 9.61 -14.70 -5.09
N LEU A 29 9.60 -14.01 -3.95
CA LEU A 29 8.80 -14.40 -2.79
C LEU A 29 7.31 -14.38 -3.10
N ALA A 30 6.83 -13.39 -3.85
CA ALA A 30 5.43 -13.30 -4.24
C ALA A 30 5.01 -14.48 -5.14
N ARG A 31 5.84 -14.87 -6.12
CA ARG A 31 5.59 -16.06 -6.97
C ARG A 31 5.53 -17.34 -6.12
N LEU A 32 6.52 -17.53 -5.24
CA LEU A 32 6.55 -18.69 -4.36
C LEU A 32 5.30 -18.78 -3.47
N THR A 33 4.88 -17.67 -2.88
CA THR A 33 3.71 -17.66 -1.99
C THR A 33 2.39 -17.83 -2.75
N ASP A 34 2.29 -17.34 -4.00
CA ASP A 34 1.16 -17.65 -4.89
C ASP A 34 1.09 -19.14 -5.21
N ASP A 35 2.23 -19.77 -5.56
CA ASP A 35 2.31 -21.20 -5.85
C ASP A 35 1.96 -22.07 -4.64
N LEU A 36 2.36 -21.64 -3.43
CA LEU A 36 2.02 -22.29 -2.16
C LEU A 36 0.58 -22.07 -1.71
N GLY A 37 -0.21 -21.24 -2.40
CA GLY A 37 -1.61 -20.98 -2.10
C GLY A 37 -1.87 -20.04 -0.93
N PHE A 38 -0.96 -19.13 -0.65
CA PHE A 38 -1.21 -18.05 0.31
C PHE A 38 -2.35 -17.15 -0.19
N THR A 39 -3.08 -16.55 0.76
CA THR A 39 -4.29 -15.78 0.44
C THR A 39 -3.96 -14.36 0.01
N ARG A 40 -3.00 -13.70 0.70
CA ARG A 40 -2.63 -12.30 0.46
C ARG A 40 -1.13 -12.07 0.57
N TYR A 41 -0.66 -11.13 -0.22
CA TYR A 41 0.68 -10.57 -0.17
C TYR A 41 0.59 -9.08 0.13
N TRP A 42 1.04 -8.68 1.30
CA TRP A 42 1.02 -7.30 1.77
C TRP A 42 2.40 -6.67 1.62
N LEU A 43 2.46 -5.47 1.07
CA LEU A 43 3.66 -4.66 0.95
C LEU A 43 3.62 -3.53 1.97
N ALA A 44 4.59 -3.49 2.87
CA ALA A 44 4.68 -2.44 3.88
C ALA A 44 5.26 -1.15 3.28
N GLU A 45 4.86 0.00 3.84
CA GLU A 45 5.40 1.32 3.48
C GLU A 45 6.40 1.78 4.55
N HIS A 46 7.66 2.01 4.15
CA HIS A 46 8.71 2.50 5.05
C HIS A 46 9.54 3.58 4.38
N HIS A 47 9.61 4.76 5.00
CA HIS A 47 10.38 5.88 4.50
C HIS A 47 11.66 6.11 5.29
N GLY A 48 12.77 6.44 4.59
CA GLY A 48 14.04 6.79 5.19
C GLY A 48 14.76 5.65 5.91
N ALA A 49 14.36 4.41 5.67
CA ALA A 49 15.00 3.21 6.22
C ALA A 49 16.00 2.65 5.20
N ALA A 50 17.30 2.74 5.50
CA ALA A 50 18.35 2.27 4.59
C ALA A 50 18.32 0.76 4.34
N SER A 51 17.69 -0.01 5.22
CA SER A 51 17.56 -1.47 5.15
C SER A 51 16.28 -1.97 4.50
N LEU A 52 15.38 -1.07 4.05
CA LEU A 52 14.08 -1.43 3.49
C LEU A 52 13.88 -0.74 2.14
N ALA A 53 13.47 -1.49 1.13
CA ALA A 53 13.38 -1.01 -0.25
C ALA A 53 12.02 -0.41 -0.62
N CYS A 54 10.95 -0.76 0.10
CA CYS A 54 9.60 -0.35 -0.27
C CYS A 54 9.18 0.93 0.46
N ALA A 55 9.25 2.05 -0.24
CA ALA A 55 8.73 3.35 0.23
C ALA A 55 7.38 3.71 -0.39
N SER A 56 6.93 2.99 -1.41
CA SER A 56 5.70 3.26 -2.16
C SER A 56 5.07 1.94 -2.58
N PRO A 57 4.26 1.33 -1.72
CA PRO A 57 3.65 0.03 -2.01
C PRO A 57 2.82 0.04 -3.29
N GLU A 58 2.14 1.14 -3.63
CA GLU A 58 1.37 1.29 -4.87
C GLU A 58 2.22 1.12 -6.13
N VAL A 59 3.52 1.43 -6.07
CA VAL A 59 4.45 1.20 -7.18
C VAL A 59 4.77 -0.29 -7.34
N MET A 60 4.91 -1.02 -6.23
CA MET A 60 5.28 -2.44 -6.24
C MET A 60 4.09 -3.39 -6.40
N ILE A 61 2.87 -2.98 -6.03
CA ILE A 61 1.66 -3.80 -6.16
C ILE A 61 1.46 -4.24 -7.61
N GLY A 62 1.61 -3.33 -8.58
CA GLY A 62 1.46 -3.64 -10.00
C GLY A 62 2.42 -4.75 -10.49
N PRO A 63 3.74 -4.62 -10.33
CA PRO A 63 4.70 -5.67 -10.64
C PRO A 63 4.45 -7.00 -9.93
N VAL A 64 4.09 -6.98 -8.65
CA VAL A 64 3.77 -8.20 -7.86
C VAL A 64 2.51 -8.86 -8.40
N ALA A 65 1.44 -8.10 -8.65
CA ALA A 65 0.20 -8.63 -9.21
C ALA A 65 0.41 -9.20 -10.63
N GLY A 66 1.26 -8.54 -11.45
CA GLY A 66 1.63 -9.01 -12.78
C GLY A 66 2.51 -10.27 -12.76
N ALA A 67 3.31 -10.46 -11.71
CA ALA A 67 4.18 -11.62 -11.55
C ALA A 67 3.48 -12.86 -10.97
N THR A 68 2.24 -12.71 -10.47
CA THR A 68 1.45 -13.73 -9.77
C THR A 68 0.09 -13.95 -10.44
N LYS A 69 -0.64 -15.03 -10.08
CA LYS A 69 -1.88 -15.41 -10.77
C LYS A 69 -3.13 -15.36 -9.89
N ARG A 70 -3.03 -15.74 -8.62
CA ARG A 70 -4.18 -15.97 -7.73
C ARG A 70 -4.14 -15.13 -6.45
N ILE A 71 -2.95 -14.99 -5.87
CA ILE A 71 -2.77 -14.28 -4.60
C ILE A 71 -3.26 -12.84 -4.71
N ARG A 72 -4.00 -12.37 -3.71
CA ARG A 72 -4.37 -10.96 -3.63
C ARG A 72 -3.17 -10.15 -3.18
N VAL A 73 -3.02 -8.95 -3.72
CA VAL A 73 -1.87 -8.09 -3.44
C VAL A 73 -2.35 -6.75 -2.92
N GLY A 74 -1.72 -6.25 -1.87
CA GLY A 74 -2.13 -4.99 -1.30
C GLY A 74 -1.06 -4.28 -0.49
N SER A 75 -1.39 -3.06 -0.06
CA SER A 75 -0.59 -2.29 0.88
C SER A 75 -0.86 -2.73 2.31
N GLY A 76 0.20 -2.88 3.08
CA GLY A 76 0.10 -3.24 4.49
C GLY A 76 0.88 -2.28 5.41
N GLY A 77 0.55 -0.94 5.35
CA GLY A 77 -0.47 -0.17 4.64
C GLY A 77 0.06 1.16 4.11
N VAL A 78 -0.76 1.79 3.30
CA VAL A 78 -0.50 3.19 2.90
C VAL A 78 -0.63 4.09 4.12
N MET A 79 0.38 4.91 4.36
CA MET A 79 0.36 5.93 5.43
C MET A 79 -0.49 7.14 4.98
N LEU A 80 -1.81 6.98 4.97
CA LEU A 80 -2.75 7.97 4.44
C LEU A 80 -2.49 9.41 4.89
N PRO A 81 -2.08 9.67 6.16
CA PRO A 81 -1.78 11.03 6.59
C PRO A 81 -0.69 11.77 5.77
N HIS A 82 0.13 11.09 5.00
CA HIS A 82 1.16 11.71 4.15
C HIS A 82 0.65 12.06 2.75
N TYR A 83 -0.57 11.64 2.38
CA TYR A 83 -1.05 11.71 1.01
C TYR A 83 -2.41 12.40 0.88
N SER A 84 -2.72 12.81 -0.35
CA SER A 84 -4.07 13.17 -0.74
C SER A 84 -4.93 11.92 -0.85
N ALA A 85 -6.09 11.92 -0.20
CA ALA A 85 -7.06 10.83 -0.30
C ALA A 85 -7.47 10.56 -1.76
N LEU A 86 -7.64 11.62 -2.58
CA LEU A 86 -7.91 11.50 -4.00
C LEU A 86 -6.79 10.75 -4.73
N LYS A 87 -5.51 11.13 -4.48
CA LYS A 87 -4.38 10.49 -5.16
C LYS A 87 -4.27 9.01 -4.82
N VAL A 88 -4.56 8.63 -3.57
CA VAL A 88 -4.60 7.22 -3.16
C VAL A 88 -5.75 6.50 -3.86
N ALA A 89 -6.94 7.09 -3.91
CA ALA A 89 -8.10 6.52 -4.61
C ALA A 89 -7.79 6.27 -6.10
N GLU A 90 -7.24 7.25 -6.81
CA GLU A 90 -6.86 7.13 -8.21
C GLU A 90 -5.85 5.99 -8.45
N SER A 91 -4.79 5.94 -7.63
CA SER A 91 -3.74 4.92 -7.77
C SER A 91 -4.28 3.51 -7.58
N PHE A 92 -5.09 3.29 -6.54
CA PHE A 92 -5.67 1.97 -6.27
C PHE A 92 -6.83 1.61 -7.19
N SER A 93 -7.56 2.58 -7.73
CA SER A 93 -8.54 2.35 -8.79
C SER A 93 -7.86 1.85 -10.06
N MET A 94 -6.77 2.50 -10.49
CA MET A 94 -5.98 2.03 -11.64
C MET A 94 -5.46 0.60 -11.45
N LEU A 95 -4.93 0.29 -10.26
CA LEU A 95 -4.48 -1.06 -9.94
C LEU A 95 -5.64 -2.07 -9.97
N SER A 96 -6.81 -1.70 -9.44
CA SER A 96 -8.00 -2.55 -9.44
C SER A 96 -8.53 -2.81 -10.85
N GLY A 97 -8.50 -1.80 -11.71
CA GLY A 97 -8.87 -1.93 -13.13
C GLY A 97 -7.90 -2.84 -13.90
N LEU A 98 -6.59 -2.76 -13.62
CA LEU A 98 -5.58 -3.62 -14.24
C LEU A 98 -5.64 -5.07 -13.71
N TYR A 99 -5.98 -5.27 -12.44
CA TYR A 99 -6.00 -6.58 -11.77
C TYR A 99 -7.32 -6.82 -11.03
N PRO A 100 -8.45 -6.98 -11.77
CA PRO A 100 -9.77 -7.08 -11.17
C PRO A 100 -9.88 -8.15 -10.09
N GLY A 101 -10.44 -7.78 -8.94
CA GLY A 101 -10.67 -8.67 -7.81
C GLY A 101 -9.42 -9.09 -7.02
N ARG A 102 -8.23 -8.58 -7.36
CA ARG A 102 -6.95 -8.98 -6.75
C ARG A 102 -6.30 -7.94 -5.87
N ILE A 103 -6.80 -6.71 -5.85
CA ILE A 103 -6.16 -5.59 -5.14
C ILE A 103 -6.82 -5.38 -3.78
N ASP A 104 -5.98 -5.16 -2.76
CA ASP A 104 -6.37 -4.77 -1.40
C ASP A 104 -5.69 -3.45 -1.03
N LEU A 105 -6.45 -2.51 -0.46
CA LEU A 105 -5.94 -1.25 0.07
C LEU A 105 -5.92 -1.31 1.60
N GLY A 106 -4.78 -1.59 2.19
CA GLY A 106 -4.55 -1.43 3.61
C GLY A 106 -4.11 0.00 3.93
N ILE A 107 -4.69 0.59 4.96
CA ILE A 107 -4.51 1.99 5.35
C ILE A 107 -3.93 2.05 6.75
N GLY A 108 -2.81 2.75 6.93
CA GLY A 108 -2.18 3.06 8.20
C GLY A 108 -2.44 4.50 8.62
N ARG A 109 -2.66 4.70 9.93
CA ARG A 109 -2.81 6.02 10.55
C ARG A 109 -1.47 6.62 10.97
N ALA A 110 -0.53 5.77 11.40
CA ALA A 110 0.72 6.23 11.99
C ALA A 110 1.60 6.96 10.96
N ALA A 111 2.25 8.04 11.37
CA ALA A 111 3.26 8.71 10.55
C ALA A 111 4.53 7.85 10.36
N GLY A 112 4.73 6.81 11.18
CA GLY A 112 5.65 5.67 11.03
C GLY A 112 7.11 5.99 10.77
N THR A 113 7.57 7.25 11.01
CA THR A 113 8.91 7.68 10.60
C THR A 113 9.49 8.75 11.53
N SER A 114 10.78 9.07 11.33
CA SER A 114 11.44 10.12 12.11
C SER A 114 10.86 11.52 11.78
N PRO A 115 10.97 12.49 12.72
CA PRO A 115 10.51 13.86 12.47
C PRO A 115 11.12 14.50 11.22
N ARG A 116 12.37 14.18 10.89
CA ARG A 116 13.06 14.69 9.68
C ARG A 116 12.43 14.16 8.40
N ILE A 117 12.10 12.87 8.37
CA ILE A 117 11.46 12.22 7.23
C ILE A 117 10.00 12.71 7.12
N SER A 118 9.28 12.79 8.24
CA SER A 118 7.92 13.34 8.28
C SER A 118 7.84 14.73 7.67
N LYS A 119 8.80 15.60 7.99
CA LYS A 119 8.91 16.94 7.39
C LYS A 119 9.21 16.88 5.88
N ALA A 120 10.06 15.96 5.45
CA ALA A 120 10.35 15.76 4.02
C ALA A 120 9.13 15.23 3.26
N LEU A 121 8.24 14.50 3.92
CA LEU A 121 6.93 14.08 3.42
C LEU A 121 5.84 15.15 3.60
N GLN A 122 6.24 16.40 3.87
CA GLN A 122 5.36 17.56 4.04
C GLN A 122 4.45 17.52 5.29
N ARG A 123 4.79 16.70 6.28
CA ARG A 123 4.17 16.76 7.61
C ARG A 123 5.15 17.33 8.62
N ASP A 124 4.97 18.60 8.98
CA ASP A 124 5.80 19.24 10.00
C ASP A 124 5.36 18.79 11.41
N PRO A 125 6.21 18.04 12.16
CA PRO A 125 5.87 17.62 13.51
C PRO A 125 5.75 18.78 14.51
N ALA A 126 6.38 19.95 14.22
CA ALA A 126 6.27 21.14 15.05
C ALA A 126 4.93 21.85 14.88
N HIS A 127 4.28 21.62 13.75
CA HIS A 127 2.95 22.13 13.44
C HIS A 127 2.08 20.96 12.96
N PRO A 128 1.74 20.03 13.86
CA PRO A 128 0.91 18.90 13.46
C PRO A 128 -0.42 19.45 12.94
N PRO A 129 -0.85 19.03 11.75
CA PRO A 129 -2.19 19.35 11.32
C PRO A 129 -3.19 18.78 12.34
N PRO A 130 -4.39 19.33 12.44
CA PRO A 130 -5.45 18.72 13.20
C PRO A 130 -5.54 17.24 12.81
N ASN A 131 -6.03 16.39 13.72
CA ASN A 131 -6.22 14.98 13.44
C ASN A 131 -7.32 14.83 12.37
N ASP A 132 -6.90 14.99 11.11
CA ASP A 132 -7.74 14.97 9.91
C ASP A 132 -7.89 13.55 9.30
N PHE A 133 -7.33 12.54 9.96
CA PHE A 133 -7.40 11.16 9.47
C PHE A 133 -8.83 10.64 9.27
N PRO A 134 -9.80 10.91 10.15
CA PRO A 134 -11.19 10.52 9.91
C PRO A 134 -11.78 11.15 8.65
N GLU A 135 -11.50 12.43 8.42
CA GLU A 135 -11.96 13.18 7.24
C GLU A 135 -11.28 12.68 5.97
N GLN A 136 -9.97 12.43 6.02
CA GLN A 136 -9.22 11.85 4.91
C GLN A 136 -9.74 10.46 4.55
N LEU A 137 -10.00 9.62 5.56
CA LEU A 137 -10.57 8.28 5.36
C LEU A 137 -11.97 8.35 4.76
N ALA A 138 -12.82 9.24 5.28
CA ALA A 138 -14.17 9.44 4.76
C ALA A 138 -14.14 9.90 3.29
N GLY A 139 -13.25 10.85 2.96
CA GLY A 139 -13.04 11.29 1.58
C GLY A 139 -12.57 10.17 0.66
N LEU A 140 -11.57 9.38 1.10
CA LEU A 140 -11.07 8.23 0.36
C LEU A 140 -12.18 7.22 0.06
N MET A 141 -12.98 6.90 1.07
CA MET A 141 -14.10 5.97 0.91
C MET A 141 -15.17 6.50 -0.03
N ALA A 142 -15.48 7.82 0.03
CA ALA A 142 -16.44 8.45 -0.87
C ALA A 142 -15.96 8.42 -2.33
N TYR A 143 -14.65 8.65 -2.60
CA TYR A 143 -14.09 8.50 -3.95
C TYR A 143 -14.24 7.07 -4.46
N LEU A 144 -13.79 6.09 -3.68
CA LEU A 144 -13.83 4.67 -4.09
C LEU A 144 -15.25 4.11 -4.19
N ALA A 145 -16.22 4.69 -3.47
CA ALA A 145 -17.64 4.33 -3.61
C ALA A 145 -18.33 5.05 -4.78
N ASN A 146 -17.64 5.88 -5.56
CA ASN A 146 -18.21 6.74 -6.61
C ASN A 146 -19.31 7.67 -6.07
N GLN A 147 -19.16 8.18 -4.84
CA GLN A 147 -20.13 9.03 -4.16
C GLN A 147 -19.62 10.46 -3.92
N HIS A 148 -18.40 10.76 -4.36
CA HIS A 148 -17.81 12.09 -4.15
C HIS A 148 -18.32 13.08 -5.20
N PRO A 149 -18.83 14.26 -4.80
CA PRO A 149 -19.48 15.19 -5.73
C PRO A 149 -18.55 15.82 -6.79
N LEU A 150 -17.24 15.75 -6.59
CA LEU A 150 -16.26 16.33 -7.52
C LEU A 150 -15.89 15.40 -8.67
N LEU A 151 -16.21 14.09 -8.60
CA LEU A 151 -15.74 13.11 -9.57
C LEU A 151 -16.87 12.23 -10.08
N PRO A 152 -16.91 11.96 -11.39
CA PRO A 152 -17.87 11.05 -11.99
C PRO A 152 -17.57 9.58 -11.63
N ASP A 153 -18.55 8.72 -11.85
CA ASP A 153 -18.52 7.28 -11.60
C ASP A 153 -17.53 6.56 -12.52
N HIS A 154 -16.27 6.40 -12.09
CA HIS A 154 -15.27 5.66 -12.88
C HIS A 154 -14.16 4.99 -12.03
N PHE A 155 -14.37 4.87 -10.73
CA PHE A 155 -13.40 4.19 -9.87
C PHE A 155 -13.71 2.69 -9.73
N ASP A 156 -12.70 1.87 -9.99
CA ASP A 156 -12.68 0.46 -9.60
C ASP A 156 -12.20 0.35 -8.15
N SER A 157 -13.04 -0.20 -7.28
CA SER A 157 -12.76 -0.22 -5.84
C SER A 157 -11.98 -1.46 -5.42
N PRO A 158 -10.83 -1.29 -4.71
CA PRO A 158 -10.17 -2.38 -4.00
C PRO A 158 -10.96 -2.79 -2.74
N ALA A 159 -10.65 -3.94 -2.16
CA ALA A 159 -11.07 -4.21 -0.79
C ALA A 159 -10.25 -3.35 0.19
N ILE A 160 -10.92 -2.71 1.15
CA ILE A 160 -10.32 -1.74 2.09
C ILE A 160 -10.08 -2.40 3.44
N TRP A 161 -8.91 -2.14 4.04
CA TRP A 161 -8.45 -2.66 5.31
C TRP A 161 -7.89 -1.52 6.16
N LEU A 162 -8.17 -1.54 7.45
CA LEU A 162 -7.55 -0.62 8.42
C LEU A 162 -6.54 -1.39 9.25
N LEU A 163 -5.35 -0.82 9.40
CA LEU A 163 -4.33 -1.32 10.31
C LEU A 163 -4.51 -0.66 11.67
N GLY A 164 -4.57 -1.48 12.72
CA GLY A 164 -4.71 -1.06 14.12
C GLY A 164 -3.46 -1.32 14.93
#